data_6e87b95eba70514fb5ce116ddcbf9b2f
#
_entry.id   6e87b95eba70514fb5ce116ddcbf9b2f
#
_cell.length_a   1.000
_cell.length_b   1.000
_cell.length_c   1.000
_cell.angle_alpha   90.00
_cell.angle_beta   90.00
_cell.angle_gamma   90.00
#
_symmetry.space_group_name_H-M   'P 1'
#
loop_
_entity.id
_entity.type
_entity.pdbx_description
1 polymer ?
#
loop_
_entity_poly.entity_id
_entity_poly.type
_entity_poly.pdbx_seq_one_letter_code
_entity_poly.pdbx_strand_id
1 'polypeptide(L)'
;MMPRILAFAGSLRRGSFNEKLVPIAAKGAREAGAEVTLIALKDFLLPLFDQDLEAEQGMPKIGKKLKQLFIDHDGLLIAAPEYNSSITAVLKNAIDWVSRPAPGEPSLVAFRGRSPR
;
A
#
# COMPACT_ATOMS: atom_id res chain seq x y z
N MET A 1 -17.43 -15.82 -3.03
CA MET A 1 -16.32 -15.40 -2.16
C MET A 1 -16.22 -13.88 -2.17
N MET A 2 -16.11 -13.29 -1.00
CA MET A 2 -16.01 -11.82 -0.87
C MET A 2 -14.55 -11.40 -1.06
N PRO A 3 -14.26 -10.56 -2.06
CA PRO A 3 -12.88 -10.07 -2.22
C PRO A 3 -12.49 -9.15 -1.07
N ARG A 4 -11.23 -9.23 -0.67
CA ARG A 4 -10.67 -8.40 0.39
C ARG A 4 -9.80 -7.32 -0.26
N ILE A 5 -10.18 -6.06 -0.04
CA ILE A 5 -9.53 -4.91 -0.68
C ILE A 5 -8.90 -4.01 0.37
N LEU A 6 -7.63 -3.67 0.17
CA LEU A 6 -6.92 -2.68 0.98
C LEU A 6 -7.03 -1.33 0.28
N ALA A 7 -7.57 -0.33 0.98
CA ALA A 7 -7.82 0.98 0.39
C ALA A 7 -7.07 2.08 1.15
N PHE A 8 -6.44 2.97 0.42
CA PHE A 8 -5.76 4.12 1.02
C PHE A 8 -5.48 5.22 -0.01
N ALA A 9 -5.23 6.42 0.49
CA ALA A 9 -4.77 7.52 -0.34
C ALA A 9 -3.25 7.52 -0.40
N GLY A 10 -2.70 7.72 -1.58
CA GLY A 10 -1.25 7.80 -1.78
C GLY A 10 -0.70 9.19 -1.50
N SER A 11 -1.15 9.83 -0.42
CA SER A 11 -0.75 11.17 -0.06
C SER A 11 -0.77 11.31 1.46
N LEU A 12 0.19 12.08 1.99
CA LEU A 12 0.23 12.41 3.42
C LEU A 12 -0.46 13.72 3.73
N ARG A 13 -0.84 14.49 2.72
CA ARG A 13 -1.44 15.79 2.91
C ARG A 13 -2.82 15.65 3.55
N ARG A 14 -3.00 16.27 4.72
CA ARG A 14 -4.28 16.28 5.42
C ARG A 14 -5.34 17.01 4.59
N GLY A 15 -6.52 16.42 4.48
CA GLY A 15 -7.61 17.03 3.75
C GLY A 15 -7.44 17.05 2.24
N SER A 16 -6.52 16.26 1.70
CA SER A 16 -6.36 16.17 0.25
C SER A 16 -7.62 15.60 -0.39
N PHE A 17 -7.82 15.95 -1.65
CA PHE A 17 -8.96 15.43 -2.40
C PHE A 17 -8.95 13.90 -2.42
N ASN A 18 -7.78 13.30 -2.60
CA ASN A 18 -7.66 11.85 -2.65
C ASN A 18 -7.95 11.20 -1.31
N GLU A 19 -7.57 11.84 -0.20
CA GLU A 19 -7.91 11.34 1.14
C GLU A 19 -9.42 11.34 1.37
N LYS A 20 -10.13 12.32 0.84
CA LYS A 20 -11.58 12.40 0.93
C LYS A 20 -12.27 11.41 0.00
N LEU A 21 -11.66 11.15 -1.15
CA LEU A 21 -12.24 10.27 -2.17
C LEU A 21 -12.21 8.79 -1.75
N VAL A 22 -11.18 8.35 -1.04
CA VAL A 22 -11.00 6.95 -0.68
C VAL A 22 -12.17 6.37 0.14
N PRO A 23 -12.67 7.05 1.18
CA PRO A 23 -13.83 6.52 1.91
C PRO A 23 -15.08 6.36 1.04
N ILE A 24 -15.26 7.26 0.08
CA ILE A 24 -16.40 7.19 -0.85
C ILE A 24 -16.26 5.97 -1.77
N ALA A 25 -15.06 5.77 -2.32
CA ALA A 25 -14.78 4.62 -3.16
C ALA A 25 -14.88 3.30 -2.37
N ALA A 26 -14.40 3.31 -1.13
CA ALA A 26 -14.49 2.14 -0.24
C ALA A 26 -15.95 1.77 0.03
N LYS A 27 -16.81 2.76 0.24
CA LYS A 27 -18.24 2.52 0.44
C LYS A 27 -18.85 1.85 -0.79
N GLY A 28 -18.52 2.36 -1.98
CA GLY A 28 -19.00 1.75 -3.23
C GLY A 28 -18.54 0.31 -3.39
N ALA A 29 -17.30 0.02 -3.05
CA ALA A 29 -16.78 -1.34 -3.13
C ALA A 29 -17.47 -2.27 -2.13
N ARG A 30 -17.75 -1.80 -0.91
CA ARG A 30 -18.48 -2.58 0.08
C ARG A 30 -19.90 -2.87 -0.37
N GLU A 31 -20.57 -1.90 -0.96
CA GLU A 31 -21.92 -2.09 -1.51
C GLU A 31 -21.94 -3.10 -2.64
N ALA A 32 -20.82 -3.23 -3.37
CA ALA A 32 -20.68 -4.22 -4.42
C ALA A 32 -20.25 -5.61 -3.89
N GLY A 33 -20.13 -5.79 -2.59
CA GLY A 33 -19.84 -7.08 -1.98
C GLY A 33 -18.40 -7.30 -1.56
N ALA A 34 -17.54 -6.29 -1.60
CA ALA A 34 -16.16 -6.41 -1.17
C ALA A 34 -16.01 -6.15 0.33
N GLU A 35 -15.04 -6.82 0.95
CA GLU A 35 -14.58 -6.49 2.29
C GLU A 35 -13.43 -5.50 2.14
N VAL A 36 -13.57 -4.29 2.68
CA VAL A 36 -12.58 -3.23 2.48
C VAL A 36 -11.95 -2.83 3.81
N THR A 37 -10.62 -2.88 3.85
CA THR A 37 -9.82 -2.36 4.97
C THR A 37 -9.28 -1.00 4.54
N LEU A 38 -9.65 0.03 5.28
CA LEU A 38 -9.23 1.40 5.00
C LEU A 38 -8.07 1.77 5.93
N ILE A 39 -6.95 2.18 5.36
CA ILE A 39 -5.78 2.62 6.13
C ILE A 39 -5.35 4.01 5.68
N ALA A 40 -4.48 4.63 6.46
CA ALA A 40 -3.87 5.91 6.12
C ALA A 40 -2.35 5.74 6.10
N LEU A 41 -1.70 6.14 5.02
CA LEU A 41 -0.24 6.01 4.90
C LEU A 41 0.52 6.78 5.98
N LYS A 42 -0.07 7.84 6.53
CA LYS A 42 0.55 8.56 7.65
C LYS A 42 0.80 7.70 8.87
N ASP A 43 0.08 6.60 9.01
CA ASP A 43 0.25 5.64 10.11
C ASP A 43 1.34 4.61 9.80
N PHE A 44 1.90 4.64 8.60
CA PHE A 44 2.91 3.70 8.12
C PHE A 44 4.11 4.43 7.53
N LEU A 45 4.55 5.49 8.22
CA LEU A 45 5.69 6.27 7.75
C LEU A 45 6.97 5.45 7.81
N LEU A 46 7.66 5.40 6.68
CA LEU A 46 8.87 4.62 6.50
C LEU A 46 10.03 5.57 6.16
N PRO A 47 11.26 5.21 6.58
CA PRO A 47 12.41 5.96 6.09
C PRO A 47 12.50 5.83 4.58
N LEU A 48 13.16 6.77 3.93
CA LEU A 48 13.40 6.66 2.49
C LEU A 48 14.13 5.35 2.22
N PHE A 49 13.64 4.58 1.25
CA PHE A 49 14.22 3.29 0.93
C PHE A 49 15.68 3.44 0.51
N ASP A 50 16.54 2.62 1.10
CA ASP A 50 17.99 2.61 0.87
C ASP A 50 18.46 1.18 1.09
N GLN A 51 19.13 0.61 0.09
CA GLN A 51 19.60 -0.76 0.18
C GLN A 51 20.62 -0.96 1.29
N ASP A 52 21.45 0.04 1.57
CA ASP A 52 22.43 -0.05 2.65
C ASP A 52 21.73 -0.08 4.01
N LEU A 53 20.70 0.74 4.18
CA LEU A 53 19.90 0.74 5.40
C LEU A 53 19.21 -0.61 5.58
N GLU A 54 18.64 -1.15 4.51
CA GLU A 54 18.01 -2.48 4.54
C GLU A 54 19.02 -3.56 4.93
N ALA A 55 20.22 -3.50 4.36
CA ALA A 55 21.27 -4.49 4.65
C ALA A 55 21.72 -4.44 6.11
N GLU A 56 21.77 -3.25 6.70
CA GLU A 56 22.20 -3.07 8.08
C GLU A 56 21.11 -3.41 9.10
N GLN A 57 19.89 -2.99 8.86
CA GLN A 57 18.82 -3.00 9.85
C GLN A 57 17.62 -3.86 9.47
N GLY A 58 17.59 -4.33 8.23
CA GLY A 58 16.42 -5.04 7.72
C GLY A 58 15.25 -4.11 7.47
N MET A 59 14.09 -4.68 7.21
CA MET A 59 12.88 -3.90 6.99
C MET A 59 12.36 -3.36 8.32
N PRO A 60 12.01 -2.06 8.40
CA PRO A 60 11.39 -1.51 9.60
C PRO A 60 10.13 -2.29 10.00
N LYS A 61 9.82 -2.33 11.29
CA LYS A 61 8.63 -3.02 11.78
C LYS A 61 7.36 -2.53 11.13
N ILE A 62 7.24 -1.22 10.94
CA ILE A 62 6.06 -0.64 10.31
C ILE A 62 5.94 -1.06 8.84
N GLY A 63 7.08 -1.25 8.17
CA GLY A 63 7.10 -1.79 6.81
C GLY A 63 6.63 -3.23 6.75
N LYS A 64 7.02 -4.05 7.73
CA LYS A 64 6.54 -5.42 7.82
C LYS A 64 5.03 -5.48 8.03
N LYS A 65 4.49 -4.58 8.83
CA LYS A 65 3.06 -4.46 9.08
C LYS A 65 2.31 -4.11 7.81
N LEU A 66 2.80 -3.12 7.07
CA LEU A 66 2.20 -2.71 5.80
C LEU A 66 2.29 -3.84 4.77
N LYS A 67 3.43 -4.50 4.69
CA LYS A 67 3.61 -5.64 3.79
C LYS A 67 2.61 -6.74 4.09
N GLN A 68 2.38 -7.05 5.37
CA GLN A 68 1.42 -8.07 5.74
C GLN A 68 0.00 -7.70 5.32
N LEU A 69 -0.36 -6.42 5.43
CA LEU A 69 -1.64 -5.94 4.94
C LEU A 69 -1.78 -6.16 3.43
N PHE A 70 -0.72 -5.91 2.67
CA PHE A 70 -0.72 -6.17 1.23
C PHE A 70 -0.92 -7.66 0.93
N ILE A 71 -0.24 -8.52 1.68
CA ILE A 71 -0.34 -9.98 1.50
C ILE A 71 -1.74 -10.49 1.82
N ASP A 72 -2.36 -9.92 2.86
CA ASP A 72 -3.65 -10.40 3.37
C ASP A 72 -4.85 -9.96 2.53
N HIS A 73 -4.64 -9.13 1.52
CA HIS A 73 -5.72 -8.60 0.70
C HIS A 73 -5.57 -9.03 -0.75
N ASP A 74 -6.71 -9.19 -1.43
CA ASP A 74 -6.75 -9.65 -2.82
C ASP A 74 -6.52 -8.53 -3.82
N GLY A 75 -6.84 -7.30 -3.44
CA GLY A 75 -6.73 -6.16 -4.32
C GLY A 75 -6.42 -4.87 -3.58
N LEU A 76 -6.03 -3.87 -4.34
CA LEU A 76 -5.68 -2.55 -3.83
C LEU A 76 -6.56 -1.50 -4.47
N LEU A 77 -7.04 -0.55 -3.65
CA LEU A 77 -7.78 0.62 -4.12
C LEU A 77 -6.99 1.84 -3.65
N ILE A 78 -6.31 2.50 -4.56
CA ILE A 78 -5.41 3.60 -4.23
C ILE A 78 -5.86 4.86 -4.95
N ALA A 79 -6.15 5.92 -4.19
CA ALA A 79 -6.38 7.24 -4.75
C ALA A 79 -5.12 8.07 -4.54
N ALA A 80 -4.47 8.46 -5.61
CA ALA A 80 -3.21 9.19 -5.53
C ALA A 80 -3.19 10.31 -6.56
N PRO A 81 -2.65 11.49 -6.18
CA PRO A 81 -2.46 12.54 -7.15
C PRO A 81 -1.36 12.15 -8.13
N GLU A 82 -1.47 12.62 -9.35
CA GLU A 82 -0.46 12.43 -10.37
C GLU A 82 0.28 13.74 -10.57
N TYR A 83 1.59 13.70 -10.38
CA TYR A 83 2.45 14.85 -10.60
C TYR A 83 3.38 14.53 -11.77
N ASN A 84 3.26 15.25 -12.88
CA ASN A 84 4.09 15.02 -14.06
C ASN A 84 4.08 13.55 -14.48
N SER A 85 2.90 12.94 -14.45
CA SER A 85 2.66 11.55 -14.84
C SER A 85 3.40 10.53 -13.95
N SER A 86 3.72 10.89 -12.70
CA SER A 86 4.36 9.98 -11.78
C SER A 86 3.56 9.86 -10.48
N ILE A 87 3.78 8.76 -9.75
CA ILE A 87 3.16 8.54 -8.44
C ILE A 87 3.85 9.41 -7.39
N THR A 88 3.19 9.60 -6.25
CA THR A 88 3.78 10.37 -5.16
C THR A 88 5.01 9.68 -4.58
N ALA A 89 5.93 10.47 -4.04
CA ALA A 89 7.13 9.94 -3.41
C ALA A 89 6.79 9.02 -2.23
N VAL A 90 5.80 9.38 -1.41
CA VAL A 90 5.42 8.57 -0.25
C VAL A 90 4.85 7.21 -0.69
N LEU A 91 4.06 7.18 -1.75
CA LEU A 91 3.51 5.93 -2.27
C LEU A 91 4.60 5.08 -2.88
N LYS A 92 5.48 5.67 -3.69
CA LYS A 92 6.60 4.94 -4.28
C LYS A 92 7.50 4.35 -3.21
N ASN A 93 7.82 5.12 -2.16
CA ASN A 93 8.65 4.64 -1.07
C ASN A 93 8.00 3.46 -0.34
N ALA A 94 6.69 3.52 -0.09
CA ALA A 94 5.97 2.42 0.53
C ALA A 94 6.02 1.16 -0.34
N ILE A 95 5.80 1.30 -1.64
CA ILE A 95 5.88 0.18 -2.58
C ILE A 95 7.29 -0.40 -2.62
N ASP A 96 8.31 0.45 -2.64
CA ASP A 96 9.69 0.01 -2.65
C ASP A 96 10.01 -0.86 -1.44
N TRP A 97 9.57 -0.47 -0.24
CA TRP A 97 9.77 -1.26 0.96
C TRP A 97 8.98 -2.56 0.94
N VAL A 98 7.69 -2.48 0.62
CA VAL A 98 6.78 -3.64 0.65
C VAL A 98 7.18 -4.70 -0.37
N SER A 99 7.80 -4.31 -1.47
CA SER A 99 8.23 -5.24 -2.51
C SER A 99 9.48 -6.05 -2.14
N ARG A 100 10.19 -5.69 -1.07
CA ARG A 100 11.42 -6.39 -0.68
C ARG A 100 11.10 -7.75 -0.05
N PRO A 101 11.82 -8.81 -0.43
CA PRO A 101 11.62 -10.12 0.19
C PRO A 101 12.24 -10.17 1.58
N ALA A 102 11.59 -10.88 2.50
CA ALA A 102 12.21 -11.28 3.75
C ALA A 102 13.18 -12.43 3.47
N PRO A 103 14.11 -12.73 4.37
CA PRO A 103 14.99 -13.88 4.18
C PRO A 103 14.19 -15.17 3.88
N GLY A 104 14.51 -15.82 2.78
CA GLY A 104 13.84 -17.04 2.36
C GLY A 104 12.56 -16.86 1.58
N GLU A 105 12.08 -15.63 1.41
CA GLU A 105 10.89 -15.37 0.61
C GLU A 105 11.24 -15.17 -0.87
N PRO A 106 10.33 -15.53 -1.79
CA PRO A 106 10.48 -15.12 -3.18
C PRO A 106 10.26 -13.62 -3.32
N SER A 107 10.87 -13.03 -4.35
CA SER A 107 10.70 -11.61 -4.65
C SER A 107 9.23 -11.28 -4.92
N LEU A 108 8.80 -10.06 -4.52
CA LEU A 108 7.48 -9.52 -4.81
C LEU A 108 6.33 -10.36 -4.24
N VAL A 109 6.56 -11.04 -3.11
CA VAL A 109 5.54 -11.90 -2.50
C VAL A 109 4.27 -11.11 -2.15
N ALA A 110 4.39 -9.83 -1.78
CA ALA A 110 3.24 -8.99 -1.45
C ALA A 110 2.31 -8.76 -2.65
N PHE A 111 2.78 -8.98 -3.85
CA PHE A 111 2.04 -8.76 -5.08
C PHE A 111 1.70 -10.06 -5.83
N ARG A 112 2.12 -11.19 -5.30
CA ARG A 112 1.85 -12.48 -5.92
C ARG A 112 0.39 -12.86 -5.75
N GLY A 113 -0.14 -13.57 -6.75
CA GLY A 113 -1.53 -13.97 -6.74
C GLY A 113 -2.50 -12.92 -7.26
N ARG A 114 -2.03 -11.70 -7.51
CA ARG A 114 -2.84 -10.66 -8.14
C ARG A 114 -2.73 -10.80 -9.64
N SER A 115 -3.83 -11.16 -10.27
CA SER A 115 -3.85 -11.30 -11.72
C SER A 115 -3.64 -9.94 -12.38
N PRO A 116 -2.83 -9.88 -13.43
CA PRO A 116 -2.81 -8.68 -14.26
C PRO A 116 -4.18 -8.50 -14.92
N ARG A 117 -4.68 -7.31 -14.83
CA ARG A 117 -6.03 -7.01 -15.34
C ARG A 117 -5.95 -5.92 -16.40
#